data_7ee153b7f8a329c6e5678526aaeed8ed
#
_entry.id   7ee153b7f8a329c6e5678526aaeed8ed
#
_cell.length_a   1.000
_cell.length_b   1.000
_cell.length_c   1.000
_cell.angle_alpha   90.00
_cell.angle_beta   90.00
_cell.angle_gamma   90.00
#
_symmetry.space_group_name_H-M   'P 1'
#
loop_
_entity.id
_entity.type
_entity.pdbx_description
1 polymer ?
#
loop_
_entity_poly.entity_id
_entity_poly.type
_entity_poly.pdbx_seq_one_letter_code
_entity_poly.pdbx_strand_id
1 'polypeptide(L)'
;MKLIFLTALLMFGAFSVSAKDKPAYQKGVLQEMNSSACGYAEKDGKTLTGEIFGTDGQHKKTQETLCQEYVLRGDRVTYRIRPKDDKHPVLLPIGETAQFRIHKDKLLLRVPEADDKEREYLVISMTPRTDLAEARTASTGAQR
;
A
#
# COMPACT_ATOMS: atom_id res chain seq x y z
N MET A 1 -43.66 13.29 62.15
CA MET A 1 -43.57 13.21 60.68
C MET A 1 -42.12 13.46 60.29
N LYS A 2 -41.37 12.43 59.93
CA LYS A 2 -39.98 12.52 59.48
C LYS A 2 -39.97 12.18 57.97
N LEU A 3 -39.74 13.20 57.15
CA LEU A 3 -39.51 13.01 55.69
C LEU A 3 -38.10 12.51 55.49
N ILE A 4 -37.95 11.32 54.95
CA ILE A 4 -36.69 10.74 54.54
C ILE A 4 -36.55 11.04 53.04
N PHE A 5 -35.68 11.96 52.67
CA PHE A 5 -35.27 12.21 51.29
C PHE A 5 -34.24 11.15 50.89
N LEU A 6 -34.66 10.25 50.03
CA LEU A 6 -33.80 9.23 49.43
C LEU A 6 -33.23 9.81 48.13
N THR A 7 -32.01 10.35 48.18
CA THR A 7 -31.28 10.82 47.02
C THR A 7 -30.60 9.64 46.32
N ALA A 8 -31.22 9.16 45.27
CA ALA A 8 -30.61 8.17 44.37
C ALA A 8 -29.54 8.85 43.49
N LEU A 9 -28.25 8.63 43.80
CA LEU A 9 -27.11 9.08 43.02
C LEU A 9 -26.91 8.13 41.85
N LEU A 10 -27.39 8.51 40.67
CA LEU A 10 -27.16 7.81 39.39
C LEU A 10 -25.73 8.07 38.95
N MET A 11 -24.82 7.12 39.21
CA MET A 11 -23.48 7.08 38.64
C MET A 11 -23.58 6.68 37.16
N PHE A 12 -23.62 7.65 36.27
CA PHE A 12 -23.37 7.45 34.84
C PHE A 12 -21.89 7.13 34.63
N GLY A 13 -21.57 5.85 34.55
CA GLY A 13 -20.27 5.38 34.09
C GLY A 13 -20.08 5.72 32.61
N ALA A 14 -19.28 6.75 32.33
CA ALA A 14 -18.87 7.06 30.98
C ALA A 14 -17.95 5.93 30.46
N PHE A 15 -18.49 4.99 29.68
CA PHE A 15 -17.71 4.06 28.91
C PHE A 15 -17.01 4.85 27.80
N SER A 16 -15.75 5.23 28.04
CA SER A 16 -14.87 5.74 26.98
C SER A 16 -14.58 4.61 26.01
N VAL A 17 -15.36 4.52 24.93
CA VAL A 17 -15.04 3.67 23.80
C VAL A 17 -13.79 4.26 23.16
N SER A 18 -12.63 3.67 23.43
CA SER A 18 -11.39 3.98 22.77
C SER A 18 -11.54 3.51 21.33
N ALA A 19 -11.98 4.39 20.45
CA ALA A 19 -11.91 4.18 19.02
C ALA A 19 -10.42 4.03 18.70
N LYS A 20 -10.01 2.85 18.20
CA LYS A 20 -8.67 2.65 17.63
C LYS A 20 -8.56 3.61 16.45
N ASP A 21 -7.93 4.75 16.68
CA ASP A 21 -7.70 5.75 15.64
C ASP A 21 -6.94 5.11 14.48
N LYS A 22 -7.61 5.04 13.33
CA LYS A 22 -6.93 4.65 12.11
C LYS A 22 -5.87 5.69 11.81
N PRO A 23 -4.63 5.28 11.44
CA PRO A 23 -3.59 6.24 11.14
C PRO A 23 -4.07 7.24 10.07
N ALA A 24 -3.76 8.51 10.26
CA ALA A 24 -4.14 9.57 9.35
C ALA A 24 -3.55 9.35 7.96
N TYR A 25 -4.27 9.80 6.93
CA TYR A 25 -3.74 9.77 5.57
C TYR A 25 -2.61 10.78 5.40
N GLN A 26 -1.56 10.33 4.75
CA GLN A 26 -0.47 11.15 4.23
C GLN A 26 -0.71 11.42 2.75
N LYS A 27 -0.12 12.50 2.24
CA LYS A 27 -0.14 12.81 0.81
C LYS A 27 1.16 12.34 0.15
N GLY A 28 1.06 11.91 -1.08
CA GLY A 28 2.18 11.54 -1.92
C GLY A 28 1.83 11.69 -3.40
N VAL A 29 2.81 11.55 -4.26
CA VAL A 29 2.63 11.60 -5.71
C VAL A 29 3.09 10.28 -6.30
N LEU A 30 2.27 9.69 -7.16
CA LEU A 30 2.65 8.53 -7.97
C LEU A 30 3.54 9.02 -9.10
N GLN A 31 4.85 8.75 -9.02
CA GLN A 31 5.81 9.27 -9.98
C GLN A 31 6.03 8.36 -11.18
N GLU A 32 5.98 7.06 -10.96
CA GLU A 32 6.41 6.08 -11.93
C GLU A 32 5.67 4.76 -11.74
N MET A 33 5.45 4.05 -12.84
CA MET A 33 4.96 2.68 -12.85
C MET A 33 5.91 1.82 -13.66
N ASN A 34 6.39 0.75 -13.06
CA ASN A 34 7.30 -0.21 -13.67
C ASN A 34 6.71 -1.61 -13.62
N SER A 35 7.15 -2.48 -14.51
CA SER A 35 6.89 -3.90 -14.43
C SER A 35 8.17 -4.60 -13.97
N SER A 36 8.09 -5.37 -12.89
CA SER A 36 9.21 -6.14 -12.37
C SER A 36 8.85 -7.61 -12.22
N ALA A 37 9.85 -8.47 -12.34
CA ALA A 37 9.70 -9.88 -12.09
C ALA A 37 9.28 -10.12 -10.64
N CYS A 38 8.17 -10.85 -10.44
CA CYS A 38 7.62 -11.10 -9.11
C CYS A 38 7.35 -12.57 -8.81
N GLY A 39 7.65 -13.45 -9.74
CA GLY A 39 7.47 -14.89 -9.58
C GLY A 39 7.61 -15.63 -10.91
N TYR A 40 7.35 -16.92 -10.83
CA TYR A 40 7.36 -17.81 -11.98
C TYR A 40 6.04 -18.56 -12.01
N ALA A 41 5.41 -18.59 -13.18
CA ALA A 41 4.26 -19.43 -13.44
C ALA A 41 4.68 -20.66 -14.24
N GLU A 42 4.28 -21.83 -13.78
CA GLU A 42 4.42 -23.04 -14.57
C GLU A 42 3.27 -23.12 -15.58
N LYS A 43 3.60 -23.21 -16.85
CA LYS A 43 2.63 -23.53 -17.91
C LYS A 43 2.84 -24.97 -18.34
N ASP A 44 1.78 -25.74 -18.25
CA ASP A 44 1.75 -27.06 -18.85
C ASP A 44 1.87 -26.92 -20.36
N GLY A 45 3.03 -27.26 -20.89
CA GLY A 45 3.28 -27.27 -22.32
C GLY A 45 2.68 -28.53 -22.93
N LYS A 46 1.34 -28.59 -23.08
CA LYS A 46 0.69 -29.66 -23.82
C LYS A 46 1.06 -29.53 -25.29
N THR A 47 1.77 -30.49 -25.79
CA THR A 47 2.03 -30.65 -27.24
C THR A 47 1.21 -31.81 -27.78
N LEU A 48 0.69 -31.67 -28.99
CA LEU A 48 -0.07 -32.78 -29.64
C LEU A 48 0.71 -34.07 -29.63
N THR A 49 2.02 -34.01 -29.78
CA THR A 49 2.91 -35.17 -29.75
C THR A 49 3.09 -35.76 -28.35
N GLY A 50 3.19 -34.91 -27.34
CA GLY A 50 3.32 -35.31 -25.95
C GLY A 50 2.04 -35.95 -25.41
N GLU A 51 0.88 -35.47 -25.83
CA GLU A 51 -0.41 -36.04 -25.47
C GLU A 51 -0.58 -37.46 -26.01
N ILE A 52 -0.10 -37.72 -27.24
CA ILE A 52 -0.14 -39.06 -27.84
C ILE A 52 0.82 -40.02 -27.16
N PHE A 53 2.00 -39.58 -26.75
CA PHE A 53 3.05 -40.41 -26.14
C PHE A 53 3.07 -40.40 -24.64
N GLY A 54 2.15 -39.66 -23.98
CA GLY A 54 2.07 -39.56 -22.49
C GLY A 54 3.27 -38.87 -21.83
N THR A 55 4.02 -38.06 -22.60
CA THR A 55 5.25 -37.40 -22.13
C THR A 55 5.02 -35.92 -21.70
N ASP A 56 3.81 -35.41 -21.77
CA ASP A 56 3.48 -34.00 -21.48
C ASP A 56 3.85 -33.59 -20.02
N GLY A 57 3.87 -34.53 -19.09
CA GLY A 57 4.27 -34.25 -17.70
C GLY A 57 5.72 -33.82 -17.51
N GLN A 58 6.58 -33.99 -18.53
CA GLN A 58 8.01 -33.65 -18.45
C GLN A 58 8.33 -32.29 -19.10
N HIS A 59 7.38 -31.64 -19.79
CA HIS A 59 7.60 -30.39 -20.51
C HIS A 59 6.95 -29.19 -19.80
N LYS A 60 7.24 -29.02 -18.52
CA LYS A 60 6.85 -27.82 -17.78
C LYS A 60 7.69 -26.64 -18.23
N LYS A 61 7.06 -25.64 -18.83
CA LYS A 61 7.69 -24.37 -19.17
C LYS A 61 7.48 -23.38 -18.03
N THR A 62 8.56 -22.95 -17.43
CA THR A 62 8.54 -21.86 -16.44
C THR A 62 8.51 -20.53 -17.18
N GLN A 63 7.50 -19.73 -16.93
CA GLN A 63 7.39 -18.38 -17.45
C GLN A 63 7.50 -17.39 -16.30
N GLU A 64 8.35 -16.40 -16.46
CA GLU A 64 8.46 -15.30 -15.51
C GLU A 64 7.15 -14.49 -15.47
N THR A 65 6.67 -14.23 -14.25
CA THR A 65 5.49 -13.41 -14.01
C THR A 65 5.93 -11.98 -13.73
N LEU A 66 5.36 -11.03 -14.46
CA LEU A 66 5.60 -9.60 -14.25
C LEU A 66 4.47 -9.01 -13.41
N CYS A 67 4.85 -8.27 -12.38
CA CYS A 67 3.94 -7.51 -11.53
C CYS A 67 4.15 -6.02 -11.74
N GLN A 68 3.09 -5.26 -11.60
CA GLN A 68 3.15 -3.80 -11.60
C GLN A 68 3.75 -3.30 -10.29
N GLU A 69 4.66 -2.36 -10.36
CA GLU A 69 5.20 -1.64 -9.23
C GLU A 69 5.04 -0.14 -9.45
N TYR A 70 4.68 0.56 -8.39
CA TYR A 70 4.58 2.02 -8.40
C TYR A 70 5.64 2.63 -7.50
N VAL A 71 6.13 3.79 -7.91
CA VAL A 71 6.97 4.67 -7.08
C VAL A 71 6.08 5.77 -6.52
N LEU A 72 5.85 5.73 -5.21
CA LEU A 72 5.09 6.73 -4.47
C LEU A 72 6.03 7.63 -3.70
N ARG A 73 6.09 8.90 -4.08
CA ARG A 73 6.89 9.91 -3.41
C ARG A 73 6.06 10.59 -2.31
N GLY A 74 6.34 10.25 -1.06
CA GLY A 74 5.82 10.94 0.13
C GLY A 74 6.69 12.14 0.52
N ASP A 75 6.36 12.77 1.65
CA ASP A 75 7.09 13.94 2.14
C ASP A 75 8.54 13.63 2.51
N ARG A 76 8.77 12.53 3.21
CA ARG A 76 10.10 12.16 3.75
C ARG A 76 10.67 10.90 3.14
N VAL A 77 9.82 10.06 2.56
CA VAL A 77 10.18 8.72 2.09
C VAL A 77 9.57 8.49 0.73
N THR A 78 10.36 7.90 -0.15
CA THR A 78 9.89 7.32 -1.41
C THR A 78 9.66 5.83 -1.21
N TYR A 79 8.49 5.35 -1.59
CA TYR A 79 8.06 3.97 -1.45
C TYR A 79 8.02 3.31 -2.83
N ARG A 80 8.53 2.10 -2.94
CA ARG A 80 8.18 1.20 -4.04
C ARG A 80 7.10 0.28 -3.52
N ILE A 81 5.97 0.27 -4.20
CA ILE A 81 4.79 -0.46 -3.78
C ILE A 81 4.26 -1.33 -4.92
N ARG A 82 3.71 -2.47 -4.56
CA ARG A 82 3.10 -3.44 -5.48
C ARG A 82 1.66 -3.70 -5.07
N PRO A 83 0.69 -3.75 -6.01
CA PRO A 83 -0.67 -4.18 -5.68
C PRO A 83 -0.65 -5.54 -4.97
N LYS A 84 -1.43 -5.68 -3.91
CA LYS A 84 -1.58 -6.96 -3.23
C LYS A 84 -2.41 -7.94 -4.08
N ASP A 85 -3.42 -7.42 -4.77
CA ASP A 85 -4.17 -8.17 -5.76
C ASP A 85 -3.54 -7.96 -7.14
N ASP A 86 -2.80 -8.96 -7.60
CA ASP A 86 -2.13 -8.99 -8.90
C ASP A 86 -3.01 -9.60 -10.01
N LYS A 87 -4.13 -10.23 -9.64
CA LYS A 87 -5.04 -10.86 -10.63
C LYS A 87 -5.87 -9.84 -11.40
N HIS A 88 -6.22 -8.75 -10.75
CA HIS A 88 -7.03 -7.67 -11.34
C HIS A 88 -6.32 -6.34 -11.16
N PRO A 89 -5.18 -6.12 -11.83
CA PRO A 89 -4.40 -4.91 -11.66
C PRO A 89 -5.20 -3.71 -12.17
N VAL A 90 -5.29 -2.68 -11.35
CA VAL A 90 -5.87 -1.39 -11.73
C VAL A 90 -4.75 -0.42 -12.01
N LEU A 91 -4.75 0.15 -13.22
CA LEU A 91 -3.79 1.19 -13.59
C LEU A 91 -4.17 2.49 -12.90
N LEU A 92 -3.24 3.01 -12.10
CA LEU A 92 -3.39 4.30 -11.46
C LEU A 92 -2.68 5.39 -12.29
N PRO A 93 -3.25 6.59 -12.37
CA PRO A 93 -2.64 7.69 -13.12
C PRO A 93 -1.34 8.14 -12.46
N ILE A 94 -0.31 8.35 -13.28
CA ILE A 94 0.99 8.86 -12.85
C ILE A 94 0.97 10.39 -12.86
N GLY A 95 1.66 10.99 -11.90
CA GLY A 95 1.68 12.44 -11.67
C GLY A 95 0.61 12.92 -10.71
N GLU A 96 -0.38 12.11 -10.40
CA GLU A 96 -1.49 12.50 -9.55
C GLU A 96 -1.17 12.37 -8.05
N THR A 97 -1.85 13.21 -7.27
CA THR A 97 -1.75 13.16 -5.82
C THR A 97 -2.52 11.96 -5.27
N ALA A 98 -1.81 11.10 -4.59
CA ALA A 98 -2.36 9.98 -3.87
C ALA A 98 -2.44 10.27 -2.36
N GLN A 99 -3.43 9.68 -1.70
CA GLN A 99 -3.54 9.65 -0.25
C GLN A 99 -3.23 8.24 0.22
N PHE A 100 -2.34 8.11 1.17
CA PHE A 100 -1.93 6.82 1.67
C PHE A 100 -1.77 6.80 3.18
N ARG A 101 -1.87 5.62 3.76
CA ARG A 101 -1.58 5.36 5.16
C ARG A 101 -0.95 3.99 5.30
N ILE A 102 -0.04 3.85 6.25
CA ILE A 102 0.58 2.58 6.57
C ILE A 102 -0.19 1.96 7.73
N HIS A 103 -0.66 0.75 7.53
CA HIS A 103 -1.32 -0.02 8.56
C HIS A 103 -0.67 -1.41 8.64
N LYS A 104 0.09 -1.64 9.72
CA LYS A 104 0.94 -2.82 9.92
C LYS A 104 1.99 -2.92 8.80
N ASP A 105 1.93 -3.99 8.00
CA ASP A 105 2.82 -4.32 6.89
C ASP A 105 2.30 -3.88 5.51
N LYS A 106 1.17 -3.18 5.49
CA LYS A 106 0.47 -2.79 4.26
C LYS A 106 0.40 -1.29 4.12
N LEU A 107 0.43 -0.84 2.89
CA LEU A 107 0.14 0.53 2.51
C LEU A 107 -1.24 0.56 1.87
N LEU A 108 -2.14 1.33 2.48
CA LEU A 108 -3.47 1.59 1.95
C LEU A 108 -3.39 2.88 1.14
N LEU A 109 -3.71 2.80 -0.15
CA LEU A 109 -3.61 3.90 -1.11
C LEU A 109 -4.95 4.16 -1.76
N ARG A 110 -5.28 5.44 -1.94
CA ARG A 110 -6.37 5.91 -2.79
C ARG A 110 -5.91 7.10 -3.62
N VAL A 111 -6.45 7.21 -4.83
CA VAL A 111 -6.18 8.32 -5.74
C VAL A 111 -7.52 9.00 -6.02
N PRO A 112 -7.82 10.16 -5.39
CA PRO A 112 -9.10 10.84 -5.53
C PRO A 112 -9.46 11.19 -6.98
N GLU A 113 -8.45 11.58 -7.77
CA GLU A 113 -8.63 11.94 -9.19
C GLU A 113 -8.93 10.73 -10.10
N ALA A 114 -8.77 9.49 -9.59
CA ALA A 114 -9.14 8.28 -10.33
C ALA A 114 -10.54 7.81 -9.93
N ASP A 115 -10.64 6.89 -8.98
CA ASP A 115 -11.91 6.31 -8.53
C ASP A 115 -12.11 6.41 -7.00
N ASP A 116 -11.18 7.06 -6.31
CA ASP A 116 -11.15 7.27 -4.85
C ASP A 116 -11.32 5.99 -4.01
N LYS A 117 -11.05 4.82 -4.60
CA LYS A 117 -11.11 3.54 -3.89
C LYS A 117 -9.82 3.28 -3.14
N GLU A 118 -9.94 2.92 -1.87
CA GLU A 118 -8.80 2.47 -1.08
C GLU A 118 -8.40 1.04 -1.48
N ARG A 119 -7.12 0.85 -1.83
CA ARG A 119 -6.54 -0.43 -2.22
C ARG A 119 -5.33 -0.77 -1.37
N GLU A 120 -5.13 -2.07 -1.16
CA GLU A 120 -3.98 -2.58 -0.42
C GLU A 120 -2.77 -2.77 -1.34
N TYR A 121 -1.62 -2.27 -0.90
CA TYR A 121 -0.33 -2.44 -1.54
C TYR A 121 0.68 -3.03 -0.56
N LEU A 122 1.59 -3.82 -1.08
CA LEU A 122 2.78 -4.29 -0.38
C LEU A 122 3.89 -3.26 -0.56
N VAL A 123 4.59 -2.95 0.52
CA VAL A 123 5.78 -2.10 0.47
C VAL A 123 6.99 -2.98 0.13
N ILE A 124 7.57 -2.76 -1.05
CA ILE A 124 8.74 -3.51 -1.53
C ILE A 124 10.03 -2.88 -1.02
N SER A 125 10.11 -1.56 -1.05
CA SER A 125 11.24 -0.82 -0.48
C SER A 125 10.83 0.58 -0.05
N MET A 126 11.62 1.14 0.86
CA MET A 126 11.50 2.50 1.37
C MET A 126 12.86 3.17 1.28
N THR A 127 12.92 4.34 0.64
CA THR A 127 14.13 5.14 0.52
C THR A 127 13.90 6.51 1.13
N PRO A 128 14.68 6.90 2.15
CA PRO A 128 14.62 8.26 2.70
C PRO A 128 14.94 9.29 1.60
N ARG A 129 14.26 10.42 1.63
CA ARG A 129 14.51 11.51 0.69
C ARG A 129 15.70 12.37 1.16
N THR A 130 16.79 12.32 0.44
CA THR A 130 18.02 13.08 0.71
C THR A 130 17.94 14.52 0.21
N ASP A 131 17.11 14.80 -0.79
CA ASP A 131 16.86 16.13 -1.34
C ASP A 131 16.40 17.15 -0.26
N LEU A 132 15.72 16.67 0.77
CA LEU A 132 15.30 17.50 1.92
C LEU A 132 16.46 17.79 2.90
N ALA A 133 17.44 16.91 2.99
CA ALA A 133 18.61 17.11 3.84
C ALA A 133 19.55 18.18 3.22
N GLU A 134 19.76 18.11 1.91
CA GLU A 134 20.58 19.09 1.19
C GLU A 134 19.97 20.50 1.21
N ALA A 135 18.64 20.61 1.05
CA ALA A 135 17.94 21.89 1.15
C ALA A 135 18.09 22.55 2.53
N ARG A 136 18.15 21.78 3.61
CA ARG A 136 18.35 22.30 4.97
C ARG A 136 19.79 22.80 5.17
N THR A 137 20.77 22.10 4.67
CA THR A 137 22.17 22.52 4.79
C THR A 137 22.47 23.77 3.96
N ALA A 138 21.86 23.91 2.77
CA ALA A 138 22.00 25.11 1.94
C ALA A 138 21.39 26.37 2.60
N SER A 139 20.25 26.23 3.29
CA SER A 139 19.60 27.36 3.95
C SER A 139 20.35 27.85 5.20
N THR A 140 21.10 26.98 5.88
CA THR A 140 21.87 27.35 7.06
C THR A 140 23.19 28.03 6.71
N GLY A 141 23.73 27.81 5.50
CA GLY A 141 24.97 28.44 5.02
C GLY A 141 24.81 29.88 4.52
N ALA A 142 23.60 30.34 4.26
CA ALA A 142 23.34 31.68 3.69
C ALA A 142 23.15 32.79 4.73
N GLN A 143 23.32 32.49 6.02
CA GLN A 143 23.17 33.47 7.15
C GLN A 143 24.50 33.75 7.86
N ARG A 144 25.63 33.78 7.15
CA ARG A 144 26.89 34.29 7.71
C ARG A 144 27.43 35.42 6.89
#